data_718d9113eae5266af2e95e574b45db53
#
_entry.id   718d9113eae5266af2e95e574b45db53
#
_cell.length_a   1.000
_cell.length_b   1.000
_cell.length_c   1.000
_cell.angle_alpha   90.00
_cell.angle_beta   90.00
_cell.angle_gamma   90.00
#
_symmetry.space_group_name_H-M   'P 1'
#
loop_
_entity.id
_entity.type
_entity.pdbx_description
1 polymer ?
#
loop_
_entity_poly.entity_id
_entity_poly.type
_entity_poly.pdbx_seq_one_letter_code
_entity_poly.pdbx_strand_id
1 'polypeptide(L)'
;MNRVFKTKWSAAHQQYVVTDEHHATKGKAAKSAVAIAVAAFMMAAGAQAAYKDPNPNISSASVAEAQRAFETAEYQKDWGLAAMNASKAYALGFTGKDVAVGVMDSGALLQDHPDLKGDRFHAVTVENQSYGSSGNRYPQDSKNPGSYKPGDKVPASGQFELGMNDSHGTHVTGTVGGNRDGSEFHGVAFDADVYVGNTGGTDNTNYGPFQDPQFFYQGWSALATAISDANKFADNTTRGGFINNSFGTNIRVNRGEDVTSVGPDGGNTTTHFPTDTVSQTEYEYFLFMKDAEARKNSDSHWNGKSFVDAAYEAVQDKKVVQVFTTGNRDFAQPFYRPLYPYFNPVAEKFWIAVAGMKQNGSKYELESVFNEAGNAKWWTVAAPSRNIYSSKVDVNTGAPLWGNSSGTSMAAPHVTGALAVLMDRYDQMDALQVRDVMLTTASHTNPDGSKFEGWTAGEGQVDVRYGWGRERQKFCVHGIIGARQTG
;
A
#
# COMPACT_ATOMS: atom_id res chain seq x y z
N MET A 1 -26.40 23.47 26.24
CA MET A 1 -26.87 23.85 24.88
C MET A 1 -26.83 22.59 24.03
N ASN A 2 -27.99 22.08 23.58
CA ASN A 2 -28.07 20.94 22.71
C ASN A 2 -27.57 21.39 21.31
N ARG A 3 -26.48 20.76 20.82
CA ARG A 3 -26.06 20.94 19.45
C ARG A 3 -26.97 20.11 18.54
N VAL A 4 -27.69 20.76 17.66
CA VAL A 4 -28.50 20.09 16.63
C VAL A 4 -27.59 19.83 15.43
N PHE A 5 -27.33 18.56 15.15
CA PHE A 5 -26.61 18.16 13.95
C PHE A 5 -27.61 17.89 12.83
N LYS A 6 -27.32 18.40 11.65
CA LYS A 6 -28.08 18.13 10.42
C LYS A 6 -27.22 17.36 9.45
N THR A 7 -27.80 16.37 8.80
CA THR A 7 -27.17 15.72 7.66
C THR A 7 -27.43 16.53 6.41
N LYS A 8 -26.39 16.81 5.65
CA LYS A 8 -26.48 17.50 4.37
C LYS A 8 -25.77 16.68 3.30
N TRP A 9 -26.39 16.56 2.14
CA TRP A 9 -25.76 15.95 0.99
C TRP A 9 -24.56 16.79 0.54
N SER A 10 -23.39 16.21 0.49
CA SER A 10 -22.18 16.81 -0.06
C SER A 10 -21.99 16.33 -1.49
N ALA A 11 -22.23 17.20 -2.45
CA ALA A 11 -22.00 16.88 -3.87
C ALA A 11 -20.50 16.63 -4.17
N ALA A 12 -19.62 17.23 -3.40
CA ALA A 12 -18.17 17.03 -3.53
C ALA A 12 -17.73 15.62 -3.05
N HIS A 13 -18.44 15.09 -2.04
CA HIS A 13 -18.14 13.78 -1.46
C HIS A 13 -19.17 12.72 -1.86
N GLN A 14 -20.23 13.10 -2.58
CA GLN A 14 -21.35 12.24 -2.98
C GLN A 14 -21.93 11.41 -1.81
N GLN A 15 -22.02 12.03 -0.63
CA GLN A 15 -22.50 11.40 0.59
C GLN A 15 -23.19 12.42 1.52
N TYR A 16 -23.95 11.92 2.50
CA TYR A 16 -24.46 12.74 3.58
C TYR A 16 -23.36 13.00 4.61
N VAL A 17 -23.06 14.26 4.85
CA VAL A 17 -22.13 14.70 5.91
C VAL A 17 -22.89 15.31 7.06
N VAL A 18 -22.45 15.06 8.27
CA VAL A 18 -23.01 15.70 9.47
C VAL A 18 -22.40 17.08 9.61
N THR A 19 -23.25 18.12 9.62
CA THR A 19 -22.83 19.51 9.83
C THR A 19 -23.48 20.08 11.07
N ASP A 20 -22.83 21.01 11.74
CA ASP A 20 -23.50 21.84 12.75
C ASP A 20 -24.27 23.00 12.08
N GLU A 21 -25.14 23.63 12.82
CA GLU A 21 -26.04 24.69 12.31
C GLU A 21 -25.33 26.00 11.93
N HIS A 22 -24.03 26.13 12.19
CA HIS A 22 -23.24 27.34 11.96
C HIS A 22 -22.34 27.28 10.71
N HIS A 23 -22.22 26.15 10.06
CA HIS A 23 -21.42 26.03 8.83
C HIS A 23 -22.24 26.30 7.58
N ALA A 24 -22.27 27.56 7.16
CA ALA A 24 -22.74 27.94 5.83
C ALA A 24 -21.71 27.55 4.77
N THR A 25 -21.95 26.48 4.05
CA THR A 25 -21.11 26.10 2.90
C THR A 25 -21.36 27.05 1.73
N LYS A 26 -20.54 28.08 1.59
CA LYS A 26 -20.38 28.75 0.29
C LYS A 26 -19.56 27.80 -0.58
N GLY A 27 -20.19 27.23 -1.61
CA GLY A 27 -19.52 26.41 -2.61
C GLY A 27 -18.47 27.19 -3.37
N LYS A 28 -17.22 27.07 -2.96
CA LYS A 28 -16.06 27.15 -3.85
C LYS A 28 -15.46 25.76 -3.83
N ALA A 29 -15.16 25.24 -5.03
CA ALA A 29 -14.40 24.03 -5.18
C ALA A 29 -13.19 24.11 -4.22
N ALA A 30 -13.18 23.30 -3.19
CA ALA A 30 -12.01 23.15 -2.34
C ALA A 30 -10.92 22.58 -3.25
N LYS A 31 -10.01 23.43 -3.70
CA LYS A 31 -8.66 22.95 -4.05
C LYS A 31 -8.24 22.16 -2.83
N SER A 32 -7.94 20.89 -3.00
CA SER A 32 -7.68 20.03 -1.84
C SER A 32 -6.72 20.78 -0.91
N ALA A 33 -7.00 20.78 0.38
CA ALA A 33 -6.12 21.44 1.36
C ALA A 33 -4.67 20.90 1.25
N VAL A 34 -4.53 19.68 0.76
CA VAL A 34 -3.28 18.99 0.42
C VAL A 34 -2.52 19.68 -0.72
N ALA A 35 -3.18 19.99 -1.85
CA ALA A 35 -2.51 20.70 -2.96
C ALA A 35 -2.08 22.13 -2.55
N ILE A 36 -2.86 22.78 -1.70
CA ILE A 36 -2.54 24.11 -1.16
C ILE A 36 -1.42 23.98 -0.11
N ALA A 37 -1.41 22.97 0.73
CA ALA A 37 -0.39 22.76 1.74
C ALA A 37 0.98 22.42 1.10
N VAL A 38 1.02 21.56 0.08
CA VAL A 38 2.25 21.25 -0.66
C VAL A 38 2.75 22.48 -1.42
N ALA A 39 1.87 23.22 -2.10
CA ALA A 39 2.26 24.44 -2.79
C ALA A 39 2.69 25.55 -1.81
N ALA A 40 2.04 25.69 -0.65
CA ALA A 40 2.41 26.66 0.39
C ALA A 40 3.73 26.28 1.08
N PHE A 41 4.00 24.98 1.29
CA PHE A 41 5.28 24.51 1.82
C PHE A 41 6.42 24.78 0.83
N MET A 42 6.19 24.56 -0.47
CA MET A 42 7.18 24.85 -1.52
C MET A 42 7.47 26.35 -1.68
N MET A 43 6.52 27.23 -1.29
CA MET A 43 6.68 28.69 -1.37
C MET A 43 7.12 29.35 -0.07
N ALA A 44 6.85 28.75 1.09
CA ALA A 44 7.15 29.34 2.41
C ALA A 44 8.53 28.98 2.96
N ALA A 45 9.09 27.85 2.54
CA ALA A 45 10.51 27.58 2.75
C ALA A 45 11.27 28.40 1.73
N GLY A 46 11.85 29.52 2.12
CA GLY A 46 12.70 30.32 1.25
C GLY A 46 13.66 29.43 0.49
N ALA A 47 13.23 29.01 -0.64
CA ALA A 47 13.77 28.29 -1.79
C ALA A 47 15.16 27.64 -1.67
N GLN A 48 15.50 27.06 -0.55
CA GLN A 48 16.54 26.02 -0.54
C GLN A 48 15.86 24.66 -0.62
N ALA A 49 16.19 23.95 -1.68
CA ALA A 49 15.51 22.77 -2.15
C ALA A 49 15.27 21.74 -1.05
N ALA A 50 13.99 21.46 -0.78
CA ALA A 50 13.57 20.33 0.04
C ALA A 50 13.84 18.96 -0.64
N TYR A 51 14.87 18.90 -1.50
CA TYR A 51 15.23 17.70 -2.27
C TYR A 51 16.74 17.66 -2.54
N LYS A 52 17.28 16.47 -2.65
CA LYS A 52 18.65 16.25 -3.12
C LYS A 52 18.80 16.72 -4.56
N ASP A 53 19.87 17.42 -4.84
CA ASP A 53 20.23 17.72 -6.21
C ASP A 53 20.52 16.42 -6.98
N PRO A 54 20.10 16.34 -8.25
CA PRO A 54 20.50 15.21 -9.09
C PRO A 54 22.01 15.14 -9.21
N ASN A 55 22.49 13.96 -9.58
CA ASN A 55 23.91 13.76 -9.85
C ASN A 55 24.46 14.93 -10.69
N PRO A 56 25.41 15.73 -10.16
CA PRO A 56 25.92 16.95 -10.81
C PRO A 56 26.58 16.68 -12.15
N ASN A 57 26.96 15.43 -12.43
CA ASN A 57 27.59 15.02 -13.68
C ASN A 57 26.57 14.73 -14.80
N ILE A 58 25.26 14.82 -14.52
CA ILE A 58 24.21 14.58 -15.52
C ILE A 58 23.67 15.92 -16.03
N SER A 59 24.02 16.25 -17.27
CA SER A 59 23.39 17.35 -18.01
C SER A 59 22.01 16.94 -18.52
N SER A 60 21.14 17.92 -18.82
CA SER A 60 19.83 17.65 -19.40
C SER A 60 19.91 16.84 -20.73
N ALA A 61 20.97 17.00 -21.49
CA ALA A 61 21.24 16.24 -22.72
C ALA A 61 21.66 14.78 -22.43
N SER A 62 22.35 14.54 -21.32
CA SER A 62 22.82 13.21 -20.93
C SER A 62 21.79 12.40 -20.11
N VAL A 63 20.71 13.00 -19.61
CA VAL A 63 19.64 12.27 -18.88
C VAL A 63 19.01 11.20 -19.75
N ALA A 64 18.72 11.50 -21.01
CA ALA A 64 18.08 10.53 -21.90
C ALA A 64 19.01 9.34 -22.24
N GLU A 65 20.32 9.57 -22.30
CA GLU A 65 21.31 8.51 -22.48
C GLU A 65 21.44 7.67 -21.19
N ALA A 66 21.58 8.31 -20.05
CA ALA A 66 21.58 7.63 -18.75
C ALA A 66 20.29 6.82 -18.51
N GLN A 67 19.13 7.36 -18.89
CA GLN A 67 17.86 6.67 -18.81
C GLN A 67 17.88 5.36 -19.63
N ARG A 68 18.34 5.42 -20.89
CA ARG A 68 18.48 4.22 -21.73
C ARG A 68 19.44 3.18 -21.14
N ALA A 69 20.47 3.61 -20.43
CA ALA A 69 21.40 2.70 -19.76
C ALA A 69 20.77 1.92 -18.59
N PHE A 70 19.68 2.42 -18.02
CA PHE A 70 18.89 1.70 -17.03
C PHE A 70 17.82 0.79 -17.65
N GLU A 71 17.43 0.99 -18.91
CA GLU A 71 16.39 0.21 -19.60
C GLU A 71 16.96 -1.12 -20.15
N THR A 72 17.63 -1.88 -19.30
CA THR A 72 18.25 -3.17 -19.57
C THR A 72 17.22 -4.28 -19.79
N ALA A 73 17.66 -5.47 -20.19
CA ALA A 73 16.78 -6.65 -20.28
C ALA A 73 16.13 -7.00 -18.92
N GLU A 74 16.88 -6.82 -17.82
CA GLU A 74 16.42 -6.98 -16.44
C GLU A 74 15.28 -5.99 -16.13
N TYR A 75 15.46 -4.69 -16.43
CA TYR A 75 14.43 -3.66 -16.27
C TYR A 75 13.15 -3.97 -17.09
N GLN A 76 13.29 -4.49 -18.28
CA GLN A 76 12.18 -4.75 -19.19
C GLN A 76 11.33 -5.97 -18.83
N LYS A 77 11.77 -6.80 -17.89
CA LYS A 77 10.99 -7.96 -17.41
C LYS A 77 9.71 -7.52 -16.70
N ASP A 78 9.78 -6.43 -15.95
CA ASP A 78 8.60 -5.81 -15.34
C ASP A 78 8.20 -4.54 -16.11
N TRP A 79 7.13 -4.64 -16.88
CA TRP A 79 6.59 -3.50 -17.63
C TRP A 79 6.16 -2.33 -16.72
N GLY A 80 5.91 -2.63 -15.44
CA GLY A 80 5.55 -1.63 -14.42
C GLY A 80 6.61 -0.55 -14.26
N LEU A 81 7.89 -0.91 -14.33
CA LEU A 81 9.00 0.05 -14.24
C LEU A 81 8.94 1.09 -15.36
N ALA A 82 8.67 0.64 -16.59
CA ALA A 82 8.51 1.55 -17.74
C ALA A 82 7.24 2.40 -17.63
N ALA A 83 6.13 1.80 -17.17
CA ALA A 83 4.88 2.52 -16.94
C ALA A 83 5.04 3.68 -15.95
N MET A 84 5.81 3.47 -14.90
CA MET A 84 6.13 4.46 -13.86
C MET A 84 7.19 5.48 -14.31
N ASN A 85 7.88 5.24 -15.43
CA ASN A 85 9.04 6.01 -15.87
C ASN A 85 10.20 5.96 -14.86
N ALA A 86 10.41 4.81 -14.26
CA ALA A 86 11.36 4.59 -13.18
C ALA A 86 12.81 4.84 -13.63
N SER A 87 13.18 4.42 -14.85
CA SER A 87 14.50 4.63 -15.44
C SER A 87 14.96 6.08 -15.42
N LYS A 88 14.02 7.02 -15.49
CA LYS A 88 14.33 8.45 -15.43
C LYS A 88 14.72 8.92 -14.02
N ALA A 89 14.08 8.37 -12.98
CA ALA A 89 14.49 8.62 -11.61
C ALA A 89 15.88 8.05 -11.34
N TYR A 90 16.13 6.84 -11.80
CA TYR A 90 17.42 6.17 -11.68
C TYR A 90 18.55 6.94 -12.40
N ALA A 91 18.28 7.43 -13.60
CA ALA A 91 19.20 8.29 -14.35
C ALA A 91 19.58 9.58 -13.59
N LEU A 92 18.68 10.07 -12.75
CA LEU A 92 18.92 11.23 -11.88
C LEU A 92 19.61 10.86 -10.55
N GLY A 93 19.82 9.58 -10.28
CA GLY A 93 20.51 9.08 -9.09
C GLY A 93 19.58 8.70 -7.93
N PHE A 94 18.26 8.60 -8.17
CA PHE A 94 17.29 8.25 -7.13
C PHE A 94 16.81 6.81 -7.31
N THR A 95 17.20 5.95 -6.39
CA THR A 95 17.01 4.49 -6.46
C THR A 95 16.37 3.91 -5.20
N GLY A 96 15.99 4.77 -4.25
CA GLY A 96 15.55 4.42 -2.91
C GLY A 96 16.69 4.29 -1.91
N LYS A 97 17.90 4.68 -2.29
CA LYS A 97 19.09 4.58 -1.46
C LYS A 97 18.92 5.36 -0.14
N ASP A 98 19.39 4.78 0.95
CA ASP A 98 19.30 5.34 2.29
C ASP A 98 17.84 5.52 2.77
N VAL A 99 16.89 4.75 2.21
CA VAL A 99 15.48 4.73 2.62
C VAL A 99 15.06 3.31 2.99
N ALA A 100 14.43 3.17 4.14
CA ALA A 100 13.85 1.92 4.63
C ALA A 100 12.34 1.87 4.39
N VAL A 101 11.85 0.74 3.92
CA VAL A 101 10.42 0.44 3.76
C VAL A 101 10.05 -0.91 4.35
N GLY A 102 8.79 -1.09 4.70
CA GLY A 102 8.26 -2.34 5.25
C GLY A 102 7.38 -3.09 4.26
N VAL A 103 7.36 -4.40 4.38
CA VAL A 103 6.42 -5.31 3.72
C VAL A 103 5.79 -6.20 4.78
N MET A 104 4.48 -6.08 4.98
CA MET A 104 3.70 -6.99 5.81
C MET A 104 2.97 -7.96 4.90
N ASP A 105 3.45 -9.21 4.84
CA ASP A 105 2.95 -10.22 3.90
C ASP A 105 3.17 -11.64 4.45
N SER A 106 3.15 -12.65 3.62
CA SER A 106 3.35 -14.06 4.00
C SER A 106 4.81 -14.44 4.30
N GLY A 107 5.73 -13.49 4.45
CA GLY A 107 7.16 -13.73 4.54
C GLY A 107 7.82 -13.82 3.15
N ALA A 108 9.14 -13.65 3.09
CA ALA A 108 9.91 -13.66 1.85
C ALA A 108 11.17 -14.52 1.97
N LEU A 109 11.59 -15.13 0.86
CA LEU A 109 12.82 -15.95 0.79
C LEU A 109 14.06 -15.05 0.82
N LEU A 110 14.31 -14.44 1.99
CA LEU A 110 15.44 -13.54 2.18
C LEU A 110 16.74 -14.35 2.27
N GLN A 111 17.83 -13.76 1.78
CA GLN A 111 19.19 -14.31 1.72
C GLN A 111 19.36 -15.50 0.76
N ASP A 112 18.39 -16.37 0.63
CA ASP A 112 18.44 -17.53 -0.27
C ASP A 112 17.98 -17.23 -1.69
N HIS A 113 17.19 -16.17 -1.89
CA HIS A 113 16.83 -15.71 -3.23
C HIS A 113 17.87 -14.71 -3.76
N PRO A 114 18.38 -14.87 -5.01
CA PRO A 114 19.39 -13.95 -5.56
C PRO A 114 19.01 -12.47 -5.48
N ASP A 115 17.75 -12.14 -5.78
CA ASP A 115 17.28 -10.76 -5.74
C ASP A 115 17.02 -10.23 -4.33
N LEU A 116 16.94 -11.11 -3.31
CA LEU A 116 16.56 -10.75 -1.93
C LEU A 116 17.67 -11.07 -0.94
N LYS A 117 18.92 -10.99 -1.37
CA LYS A 117 20.10 -11.23 -0.54
C LYS A 117 20.90 -9.96 -0.27
N GLY A 118 21.66 -9.97 0.83
CA GLY A 118 22.52 -8.86 1.26
C GLY A 118 21.93 -8.07 2.43
N ASP A 119 22.73 -7.14 2.93
CA ASP A 119 22.51 -6.47 4.22
C ASP A 119 21.26 -5.56 4.25
N ARG A 120 20.69 -5.23 3.10
CA ARG A 120 19.50 -4.38 3.00
C ARG A 120 18.16 -5.13 3.11
N PHE A 121 18.18 -6.47 3.29
CA PHE A 121 16.97 -7.27 3.50
C PHE A 121 16.93 -7.81 4.94
N HIS A 122 15.86 -7.43 5.65
CA HIS A 122 15.72 -7.69 7.07
C HIS A 122 14.41 -8.42 7.38
N ALA A 123 14.52 -9.62 7.93
CA ALA A 123 13.35 -10.28 8.51
C ALA A 123 13.03 -9.64 9.87
N VAL A 124 11.84 -9.09 10.01
CA VAL A 124 11.32 -8.63 11.31
C VAL A 124 10.65 -9.82 11.98
N THR A 125 11.12 -10.20 13.14
CA THR A 125 10.57 -11.30 13.92
C THR A 125 9.94 -10.78 15.19
N VAL A 126 8.69 -11.16 15.42
CA VAL A 126 8.00 -10.93 16.68
C VAL A 126 7.93 -12.23 17.44
N GLU A 127 8.64 -12.28 18.54
CA GLU A 127 8.76 -13.47 19.37
C GLU A 127 7.47 -13.75 20.16
N ASN A 128 7.23 -15.02 20.46
CA ASN A 128 6.14 -15.48 21.31
C ASN A 128 4.74 -14.99 20.86
N GLN A 129 4.52 -14.84 19.56
CA GLN A 129 3.22 -14.58 19.05
C GLN A 129 2.26 -15.71 19.42
N SER A 130 1.14 -15.34 20.00
CA SER A 130 0.05 -16.26 20.22
C SER A 130 -0.82 -16.29 18.99
N TYR A 131 -0.85 -17.39 18.27
CA TYR A 131 -1.89 -17.60 17.29
C TYR A 131 -3.20 -17.73 18.05
N GLY A 132 -4.10 -16.80 17.78
CA GLY A 132 -5.28 -16.58 18.56
C GLY A 132 -6.12 -17.80 18.78
N SER A 133 -6.87 -17.80 19.86
CA SER A 133 -7.90 -18.80 20.18
C SER A 133 -8.94 -18.98 19.07
N SER A 134 -9.03 -18.04 18.13
CA SER A 134 -9.88 -18.14 16.95
C SER A 134 -9.51 -19.25 15.98
N GLY A 135 -8.54 -20.06 16.34
CA GLY A 135 -8.25 -21.29 15.59
C GLY A 135 -7.93 -21.04 14.13
N ASN A 136 -7.49 -19.91 13.85
CA ASN A 136 -6.98 -19.66 12.57
C ASN A 136 -5.68 -20.18 12.47
N ARG A 137 -5.63 -21.21 12.76
CA ARG A 137 -5.64 -21.74 11.76
C ARG A 137 -4.54 -21.85 11.07
N TYR A 138 -3.60 -21.93 11.68
CA TYR A 138 -2.41 -22.03 11.16
C TYR A 138 -1.78 -23.33 11.39
N PRO A 139 -1.25 -23.85 10.41
CA PRO A 139 -1.60 -23.82 9.05
C PRO A 139 -2.66 -24.86 8.82
N GLN A 140 -3.79 -24.40 8.38
CA GLN A 140 -4.89 -25.31 8.08
C GLN A 140 -5.01 -25.55 6.61
N ASP A 141 -3.99 -25.38 5.85
CA ASP A 141 -4.07 -25.83 4.51
C ASP A 141 -3.70 -27.32 4.41
N SER A 142 -4.02 -27.89 3.29
CA SER A 142 -3.69 -29.28 2.98
C SER A 142 -2.19 -29.56 2.90
N LYS A 143 -1.36 -28.50 2.83
CA LYS A 143 0.08 -28.59 2.67
C LYS A 143 0.79 -28.74 4.02
N ASN A 144 0.18 -28.16 5.06
CA ASN A 144 0.78 -28.17 6.39
C ASN A 144 -0.27 -28.27 7.50
N PRO A 145 -1.05 -29.35 7.52
CA PRO A 145 -2.17 -29.48 8.44
C PRO A 145 -1.69 -29.65 9.88
N GLY A 146 -1.97 -28.65 10.71
CA GLY A 146 -1.86 -28.80 12.16
C GLY A 146 -0.48 -28.63 12.77
N SER A 147 0.42 -27.93 12.09
CA SER A 147 1.74 -27.63 12.67
C SER A 147 1.65 -26.72 13.91
N TYR A 148 0.69 -25.79 13.92
CA TYR A 148 0.41 -24.96 15.09
C TYR A 148 -1.04 -25.11 15.54
N LYS A 149 -1.26 -25.02 16.84
CA LYS A 149 -2.59 -25.08 17.46
C LYS A 149 -2.97 -23.72 18.03
N PRO A 150 -4.26 -23.42 18.15
CA PRO A 150 -4.71 -22.24 18.87
C PRO A 150 -4.03 -22.11 20.24
N GLY A 151 -3.44 -20.97 20.51
CA GLY A 151 -2.73 -20.71 21.76
C GLY A 151 -1.24 -21.08 21.75
N ASP A 152 -0.74 -21.76 20.72
CA ASP A 152 0.70 -22.01 20.57
C ASP A 152 1.46 -20.68 20.49
N LYS A 153 2.62 -20.65 21.13
CA LYS A 153 3.56 -19.53 21.11
C LYS A 153 4.64 -19.80 20.07
N VAL A 154 4.64 -19.01 19.01
CA VAL A 154 5.61 -19.17 17.92
C VAL A 154 6.15 -17.80 17.49
N PRO A 155 7.37 -17.73 16.95
CA PRO A 155 7.83 -16.51 16.33
C PRO A 155 7.08 -16.25 15.01
N ALA A 156 6.67 -15.02 14.78
CA ALA A 156 6.20 -14.57 13.47
C ALA A 156 7.34 -13.85 12.77
N SER A 157 8.03 -14.54 11.88
CA SER A 157 9.20 -14.03 11.16
C SER A 157 8.84 -13.63 9.74
N GLY A 158 9.39 -12.52 9.26
CA GLY A 158 9.33 -12.14 7.84
C GLY A 158 10.15 -13.02 6.90
N GLN A 159 10.95 -13.95 7.42
CA GLN A 159 11.64 -14.97 6.64
C GLN A 159 10.64 -16.02 6.14
N PHE A 160 10.78 -16.40 4.85
CA PHE A 160 10.02 -17.53 4.31
C PHE A 160 10.37 -18.82 5.06
N GLU A 161 9.36 -19.58 5.43
CA GLU A 161 9.47 -20.88 6.04
C GLU A 161 8.78 -21.93 5.16
N LEU A 162 9.55 -22.94 4.74
CA LEU A 162 9.06 -24.01 3.87
C LEU A 162 7.92 -24.79 4.53
N GLY A 163 6.84 -24.96 3.78
CA GLY A 163 5.63 -25.63 4.28
C GLY A 163 4.68 -24.73 5.07
N MET A 164 5.11 -23.52 5.44
CA MET A 164 4.31 -22.54 6.19
C MET A 164 3.84 -21.39 5.32
N ASN A 165 4.73 -20.82 4.55
CA ASN A 165 4.46 -19.65 3.75
C ASN A 165 4.28 -20.02 2.27
N ASP A 166 3.56 -19.19 1.54
CA ASP A 166 3.51 -19.30 0.09
C ASP A 166 4.51 -18.35 -0.59
N SER A 167 4.42 -18.27 -1.92
CA SER A 167 5.33 -17.47 -2.74
C SER A 167 4.96 -15.98 -2.80
N HIS A 168 3.83 -15.55 -2.23
CA HIS A 168 3.27 -14.21 -2.44
C HIS A 168 4.16 -13.12 -1.83
N GLY A 169 4.55 -13.26 -0.57
CA GLY A 169 5.40 -12.27 0.09
C GLY A 169 6.78 -12.13 -0.55
N THR A 170 7.33 -13.23 -1.11
CA THR A 170 8.57 -13.17 -1.91
C THR A 170 8.39 -12.34 -3.16
N HIS A 171 7.27 -12.52 -3.88
CA HIS A 171 6.96 -11.75 -5.09
C HIS A 171 6.76 -10.25 -4.77
N VAL A 172 6.01 -9.95 -3.75
CA VAL A 172 5.75 -8.58 -3.28
C VAL A 172 7.05 -7.89 -2.88
N THR A 173 7.88 -8.55 -2.07
CA THR A 173 9.17 -8.02 -1.61
C THR A 173 10.12 -7.75 -2.79
N GLY A 174 10.19 -8.68 -3.74
CA GLY A 174 10.97 -8.51 -4.97
C GLY A 174 10.52 -7.28 -5.76
N THR A 175 9.21 -7.10 -5.94
CA THR A 175 8.65 -5.94 -6.65
C THR A 175 8.99 -4.62 -5.95
N VAL A 176 8.98 -4.57 -4.62
CA VAL A 176 9.41 -3.37 -3.87
C VAL A 176 10.86 -3.03 -4.14
N GLY A 177 11.77 -3.99 -3.95
CA GLY A 177 13.18 -3.66 -3.86
C GLY A 177 14.16 -4.78 -4.23
N GLY A 178 13.78 -5.74 -5.08
CA GLY A 178 14.70 -6.77 -5.56
C GLY A 178 15.99 -6.19 -6.12
N ASN A 179 17.12 -6.88 -5.90
CA ASN A 179 18.45 -6.45 -6.31
C ASN A 179 18.52 -6.17 -7.82
N ARG A 180 19.26 -5.12 -8.19
CA ARG A 180 19.68 -4.88 -9.56
C ARG A 180 21.09 -5.43 -9.75
N ASP A 181 21.20 -6.64 -10.30
CA ASP A 181 22.46 -7.35 -10.44
C ASP A 181 22.78 -7.77 -11.90
N GLY A 182 21.97 -7.31 -12.85
CA GLY A 182 22.11 -7.63 -14.27
C GLY A 182 21.53 -9.00 -14.65
N SER A 183 20.81 -9.64 -13.75
CA SER A 183 20.25 -10.99 -13.92
C SER A 183 18.80 -10.94 -14.44
N GLU A 184 17.88 -11.59 -13.73
CA GLU A 184 16.52 -11.83 -14.22
C GLU A 184 15.62 -10.60 -14.12
N PHE A 185 15.65 -9.87 -12.99
CA PHE A 185 14.68 -8.82 -12.67
C PHE A 185 15.23 -7.96 -11.53
N HIS A 186 14.76 -6.72 -11.41
CA HIS A 186 14.98 -5.88 -10.22
C HIS A 186 13.71 -5.15 -9.79
N GLY A 187 13.60 -4.86 -8.50
CA GLY A 187 12.49 -4.11 -7.93
C GLY A 187 12.54 -2.62 -8.24
N VAL A 188 11.47 -1.91 -7.85
CA VAL A 188 11.33 -0.46 -8.06
C VAL A 188 12.40 0.33 -7.32
N ALA A 189 12.62 0.03 -6.05
CA ALA A 189 13.59 0.70 -5.18
C ALA A 189 14.76 -0.24 -4.85
N PHE A 190 15.55 -0.58 -5.86
CA PHE A 190 16.56 -1.63 -5.78
C PHE A 190 17.75 -1.31 -4.85
N ASP A 191 17.84 -0.12 -4.31
CA ASP A 191 18.84 0.27 -3.29
C ASP A 191 18.20 0.58 -1.91
N ALA A 192 16.88 0.41 -1.76
CA ALA A 192 16.21 0.63 -0.47
C ALA A 192 16.45 -0.52 0.52
N ASP A 193 16.47 -0.22 1.80
CA ASP A 193 16.39 -1.24 2.85
C ASP A 193 14.96 -1.76 2.98
N VAL A 194 14.78 -3.07 2.94
CA VAL A 194 13.46 -3.70 2.96
C VAL A 194 13.29 -4.56 4.21
N TYR A 195 12.39 -4.15 5.09
CA TYR A 195 12.01 -4.87 6.30
C TYR A 195 10.76 -5.69 6.05
N VAL A 196 10.81 -6.99 6.25
CA VAL A 196 9.71 -7.90 5.97
C VAL A 196 9.15 -8.45 7.28
N GLY A 197 7.84 -8.29 7.48
CA GLY A 197 7.06 -8.89 8.55
C GLY A 197 6.14 -9.99 8.01
N ASN A 198 5.52 -10.74 8.92
CA ASN A 198 4.66 -11.86 8.60
C ASN A 198 3.25 -11.64 9.11
N THR A 199 2.26 -11.77 8.23
CA THR A 199 0.83 -11.73 8.57
C THR A 199 0.36 -12.92 9.41
N GLY A 200 1.27 -13.83 9.69
CA GLY A 200 0.99 -15.04 10.44
C GLY A 200 0.44 -16.14 9.57
N GLY A 201 0.57 -16.08 8.25
CA GLY A 201 -0.08 -16.99 7.39
C GLY A 201 0.55 -17.35 6.07
N THR A 202 -0.03 -18.36 5.53
CA THR A 202 0.03 -18.65 4.12
C THR A 202 -1.07 -17.84 3.42
N ASP A 203 -1.01 -17.64 2.12
CA ASP A 203 -2.11 -17.03 1.35
C ASP A 203 -3.39 -17.89 1.36
N ASN A 204 -3.29 -19.10 1.85
CA ASN A 204 -4.44 -19.97 2.08
C ASN A 204 -5.16 -19.64 3.39
N THR A 205 -4.59 -18.78 4.23
CA THR A 205 -5.30 -18.30 5.40
C THR A 205 -6.34 -17.28 5.00
N ASN A 206 -7.44 -17.35 5.70
CA ASN A 206 -8.56 -16.47 5.46
C ASN A 206 -8.31 -15.13 6.17
N TYR A 207 -7.90 -14.11 5.43
CA TYR A 207 -7.73 -12.74 5.94
C TYR A 207 -9.08 -12.06 6.24
N GLY A 208 -9.98 -12.81 6.85
CA GLY A 208 -11.29 -12.31 7.22
C GLY A 208 -11.26 -11.28 8.36
N PRO A 209 -12.43 -10.76 8.75
CA PRO A 209 -12.57 -9.72 9.76
C PRO A 209 -12.22 -10.16 11.18
N PHE A 210 -12.18 -11.45 11.43
CA PHE A 210 -11.96 -12.04 12.75
C PHE A 210 -10.49 -12.36 13.04
N GLN A 211 -9.58 -11.56 12.51
CA GLN A 211 -8.16 -11.67 12.79
C GLN A 211 -7.83 -11.06 14.17
N ASP A 212 -6.82 -11.61 14.82
CA ASP A 212 -6.40 -11.10 16.13
C ASP A 212 -5.71 -9.73 15.99
N PRO A 213 -6.32 -8.66 16.53
CA PRO A 213 -5.74 -7.33 16.45
C PRO A 213 -4.39 -7.21 17.19
N GLN A 214 -4.19 -7.97 18.28
CA GLN A 214 -2.92 -7.95 19.01
C GLN A 214 -1.78 -8.52 18.16
N PHE A 215 -2.03 -9.61 17.44
CA PHE A 215 -1.05 -10.22 16.54
C PHE A 215 -0.62 -9.22 15.45
N PHE A 216 -1.59 -8.64 14.77
CA PHE A 216 -1.32 -7.69 13.69
C PHE A 216 -0.68 -6.39 14.20
N TYR A 217 -1.12 -5.88 15.35
CA TYR A 217 -0.51 -4.71 15.97
C TYR A 217 0.97 -4.90 16.24
N GLN A 218 1.36 -6.05 16.79
CA GLN A 218 2.75 -6.35 17.10
C GLN A 218 3.60 -6.41 15.83
N GLY A 219 3.11 -7.04 14.76
CA GLY A 219 3.79 -7.11 13.47
C GLY A 219 3.97 -5.73 12.83
N TRP A 220 2.89 -4.96 12.70
CA TRP A 220 2.97 -3.60 12.14
C TRP A 220 3.79 -2.65 13.01
N SER A 221 3.66 -2.75 14.34
CA SER A 221 4.42 -1.90 15.26
C SER A 221 5.93 -2.19 15.20
N ALA A 222 6.31 -3.46 15.07
CA ALA A 222 7.71 -3.86 14.90
C ALA A 222 8.28 -3.33 13.58
N LEU A 223 7.56 -3.49 12.46
CA LEU A 223 7.92 -2.90 11.18
C LEU A 223 8.01 -1.38 11.24
N ALA A 224 6.98 -0.72 11.77
CA ALA A 224 6.95 0.74 11.87
C ALA A 224 8.10 1.28 12.73
N THR A 225 8.49 0.56 13.78
CA THR A 225 9.64 0.91 14.60
C THR A 225 10.94 0.77 13.80
N ALA A 226 11.16 -0.38 13.18
CA ALA A 226 12.37 -0.66 12.41
C ALA A 226 12.60 0.38 11.31
N ILE A 227 11.59 0.67 10.48
CA ILE A 227 11.71 1.66 9.40
C ILE A 227 11.82 3.10 9.91
N SER A 228 11.15 3.44 11.02
CA SER A 228 11.27 4.77 11.62
C SER A 228 12.63 5.01 12.26
N ASP A 229 13.27 3.96 12.76
CA ASP A 229 14.62 4.00 13.32
C ASP A 229 15.68 4.09 12.23
N ALA A 230 15.45 3.47 11.09
CA ALA A 230 16.31 3.57 9.93
C ALA A 230 16.18 4.94 9.21
N ASN A 231 14.96 5.47 9.10
CA ASN A 231 14.68 6.72 8.40
C ASN A 231 14.74 7.93 9.34
N LYS A 232 15.90 8.58 9.43
CA LYS A 232 16.08 9.77 10.28
C LYS A 232 16.44 11.00 9.46
N PHE A 233 16.03 12.17 9.96
CA PHE A 233 16.62 13.44 9.56
C PHE A 233 18.00 13.63 10.18
N ALA A 234 18.73 14.64 9.71
CA ALA A 234 20.05 14.97 10.24
C ALA A 234 20.04 15.34 11.73
N ASP A 235 18.92 15.82 12.26
CA ASP A 235 18.70 16.11 13.69
C ASP A 235 18.27 14.88 14.50
N ASN A 236 18.31 13.69 13.89
CA ASN A 236 17.92 12.40 14.47
C ASN A 236 16.42 12.27 14.79
N THR A 237 15.56 13.16 14.34
CA THR A 237 14.11 12.95 14.38
C THR A 237 13.66 12.00 13.29
N THR A 238 12.52 11.28 13.50
CA THR A 238 12.06 10.31 12.50
C THR A 238 11.42 10.98 11.30
N ARG A 239 11.75 10.45 10.11
CA ARG A 239 11.07 10.73 8.84
C ARG A 239 9.86 9.82 8.62
N GLY A 240 9.72 8.73 9.40
CA GLY A 240 8.71 7.69 9.16
C GLY A 240 9.05 6.81 7.96
N GLY A 241 8.06 6.33 7.26
CA GLY A 241 8.24 5.47 6.09
C GLY A 241 6.93 4.86 5.61
N PHE A 242 7.02 3.74 4.89
CA PHE A 242 5.89 3.13 4.22
C PHE A 242 5.86 1.63 4.50
N ILE A 243 4.67 1.07 4.75
CA ILE A 243 4.46 -0.38 4.89
C ILE A 243 3.51 -0.84 3.79
N ASN A 244 3.97 -1.75 2.95
CA ASN A 244 3.17 -2.43 1.96
C ASN A 244 2.30 -3.51 2.61
N ASN A 245 1.02 -3.54 2.25
CA ASN A 245 0.04 -4.53 2.67
C ASN A 245 -0.72 -5.05 1.46
N SER A 246 -0.21 -6.12 0.86
CA SER A 246 -0.74 -6.70 -0.37
C SER A 246 -1.78 -7.79 -0.12
N PHE A 247 -2.62 -7.63 0.87
CA PHE A 247 -3.65 -8.60 1.22
C PHE A 247 -5.01 -7.95 1.44
N GLY A 248 -6.06 -8.70 1.23
CA GLY A 248 -7.45 -8.28 1.37
C GLY A 248 -8.33 -9.37 1.98
N THR A 249 -9.63 -9.13 2.04
CA THR A 249 -10.60 -10.11 2.47
C THR A 249 -10.88 -11.09 1.35
N ASN A 250 -10.75 -12.40 1.62
CA ASN A 250 -11.06 -13.43 0.65
C ASN A 250 -12.52 -13.87 0.66
N ILE A 251 -13.34 -13.26 1.49
CA ILE A 251 -14.77 -13.59 1.62
C ILE A 251 -15.50 -13.03 0.39
N ARG A 252 -16.17 -13.91 -0.32
CA ARG A 252 -17.14 -13.53 -1.37
C ARG A 252 -18.53 -13.49 -0.76
N VAL A 253 -19.25 -12.43 -1.07
CA VAL A 253 -20.68 -12.36 -0.72
C VAL A 253 -21.47 -12.16 -1.99
N ASN A 254 -22.32 -13.12 -2.28
CA ASN A 254 -23.40 -12.92 -3.24
C ASN A 254 -24.67 -12.55 -2.47
N ARG A 255 -25.45 -11.64 -3.02
CA ARG A 255 -26.74 -11.27 -2.44
C ARG A 255 -27.62 -12.51 -2.29
N GLY A 256 -28.26 -12.65 -1.13
CA GLY A 256 -29.13 -13.77 -0.83
C GLY A 256 -28.41 -15.04 -0.38
N GLU A 257 -27.10 -14.97 -0.12
CA GLU A 257 -26.34 -16.11 0.39
C GLU A 257 -26.17 -16.06 1.91
N ASP A 258 -26.08 -17.25 2.48
CA ASP A 258 -25.61 -17.46 3.84
C ASP A 258 -24.09 -17.54 3.82
N VAL A 259 -23.44 -16.64 4.53
CA VAL A 259 -21.98 -16.66 4.67
C VAL A 259 -21.61 -17.17 6.05
N THR A 260 -20.92 -18.28 6.08
CA THR A 260 -20.34 -18.82 7.30
C THR A 260 -18.94 -18.31 7.49
N SER A 261 -18.70 -17.61 8.59
CA SER A 261 -17.41 -17.16 9.03
C SER A 261 -17.06 -17.76 10.37
N VAL A 262 -15.76 -17.86 10.64
CA VAL A 262 -15.29 -18.38 11.93
C VAL A 262 -15.14 -17.22 12.89
N GLY A 263 -15.80 -17.28 14.02
CA GLY A 263 -15.73 -16.27 15.07
C GLY A 263 -14.40 -16.29 15.84
N PRO A 264 -14.18 -15.29 16.72
CA PRO A 264 -12.99 -15.20 17.56
C PRO A 264 -12.80 -16.41 18.50
N ASP A 265 -13.89 -17.08 18.83
CA ASP A 265 -13.94 -18.30 19.65
C ASP A 265 -13.68 -19.59 18.88
N GLY A 266 -13.39 -19.50 17.57
CA GLY A 266 -13.27 -20.65 16.68
C GLY A 266 -14.61 -21.24 16.23
N GLY A 267 -15.74 -20.70 16.71
CA GLY A 267 -17.07 -21.12 16.33
C GLY A 267 -17.47 -20.57 14.94
N ASN A 268 -18.28 -21.35 14.22
CA ASN A 268 -18.85 -20.92 12.96
C ASN A 268 -20.04 -19.99 13.21
N THR A 269 -20.03 -18.81 12.59
CA THR A 269 -21.16 -17.89 12.56
C THR A 269 -21.66 -17.78 11.14
N THR A 270 -22.93 -18.14 10.92
CA THR A 270 -23.58 -17.96 9.63
C THR A 270 -24.39 -16.67 9.64
N THR A 271 -24.15 -15.82 8.66
CA THR A 271 -24.88 -14.56 8.48
C THR A 271 -25.59 -14.59 7.14
N HIS A 272 -26.91 -14.39 7.16
CA HIS A 272 -27.71 -14.25 5.95
C HIS A 272 -27.69 -12.82 5.44
N PHE A 273 -27.43 -12.64 4.14
CA PHE A 273 -27.46 -11.34 3.48
C PHE A 273 -28.71 -11.19 2.64
N PRO A 274 -29.58 -10.22 2.97
CA PRO A 274 -30.75 -9.91 2.15
C PRO A 274 -30.35 -9.59 0.71
N THR A 275 -31.20 -9.99 -0.24
CA THR A 275 -30.97 -9.84 -1.70
C THR A 275 -30.87 -8.39 -2.16
N ASP A 276 -31.24 -7.42 -1.34
CA ASP A 276 -31.54 -6.05 -1.74
C ASP A 276 -30.54 -4.98 -1.25
N THR A 277 -29.51 -5.32 -0.43
CA THR A 277 -28.99 -4.23 0.39
C THR A 277 -27.52 -3.99 0.43
N VAL A 278 -26.55 -4.86 0.02
CA VAL A 278 -25.21 -4.54 0.51
C VAL A 278 -24.11 -4.73 -0.52
N SER A 279 -23.30 -3.71 -0.70
CA SER A 279 -21.99 -3.81 -1.36
C SER A 279 -21.05 -4.68 -0.55
N GLN A 280 -20.06 -5.28 -1.20
CA GLN A 280 -19.03 -6.08 -0.52
C GLN A 280 -18.34 -5.29 0.61
N THR A 281 -18.14 -4.00 0.43
CA THR A 281 -17.49 -3.14 1.43
C THR A 281 -18.35 -2.94 2.67
N GLU A 282 -19.66 -2.74 2.50
CA GLU A 282 -20.60 -2.60 3.63
C GLU A 282 -20.69 -3.91 4.40
N TYR A 283 -20.66 -5.04 3.69
CA TYR A 283 -20.60 -6.34 4.31
C TYR A 283 -19.34 -6.55 5.13
N GLU A 284 -18.17 -6.24 4.58
CA GLU A 284 -16.92 -6.31 5.30
C GLU A 284 -16.95 -5.41 6.54
N TYR A 285 -17.39 -4.15 6.38
CA TYR A 285 -17.55 -3.25 7.50
C TYR A 285 -18.44 -3.82 8.60
N PHE A 286 -19.58 -4.40 8.21
CA PHE A 286 -20.47 -5.04 9.17
C PHE A 286 -19.79 -6.20 9.93
N LEU A 287 -19.01 -7.03 9.25
CA LEU A 287 -18.27 -8.11 9.90
C LEU A 287 -17.17 -7.58 10.84
N PHE A 288 -16.45 -6.54 10.43
CA PHE A 288 -15.46 -5.89 11.29
C PHE A 288 -16.09 -5.27 12.53
N MET A 289 -17.29 -4.70 12.39
CA MET A 289 -18.03 -4.16 13.53
C MET A 289 -18.54 -5.25 14.46
N LYS A 290 -18.99 -6.39 13.93
CA LYS A 290 -19.34 -7.56 14.75
C LYS A 290 -18.15 -8.12 15.51
N ASP A 291 -17.00 -8.20 14.88
CA ASP A 291 -15.77 -8.63 15.52
C ASP A 291 -15.36 -7.67 16.66
N ALA A 292 -15.40 -6.38 16.40
CA ALA A 292 -15.14 -5.36 17.42
C ALA A 292 -16.18 -5.42 18.58
N GLU A 293 -17.46 -5.62 18.26
CA GLU A 293 -18.53 -5.77 19.25
C GLU A 293 -18.32 -7.00 20.15
N ALA A 294 -17.85 -8.11 19.57
CA ALA A 294 -17.55 -9.33 20.32
C ALA A 294 -16.44 -9.12 21.37
N ARG A 295 -15.58 -8.11 21.19
CA ARG A 295 -14.55 -7.72 22.16
C ARG A 295 -15.01 -6.66 23.15
N LYS A 296 -16.22 -6.12 23.02
CA LYS A 296 -16.77 -5.18 24.00
C LYS A 296 -16.83 -5.79 25.39
N ASN A 297 -16.56 -4.96 26.37
CA ASN A 297 -16.53 -5.34 27.78
C ASN A 297 -15.40 -6.33 28.13
N SER A 298 -14.41 -6.52 27.25
CA SER A 298 -13.16 -7.17 27.62
C SER A 298 -12.23 -6.19 28.32
N ASP A 299 -11.40 -6.64 29.24
CA ASP A 299 -10.33 -5.83 29.87
C ASP A 299 -9.14 -5.60 28.91
N SER A 300 -9.26 -6.02 27.67
CA SER A 300 -8.23 -5.88 26.64
C SER A 300 -8.19 -4.47 26.07
N HIS A 301 -6.99 -4.02 25.70
CA HIS A 301 -6.78 -2.81 24.89
C HIS A 301 -7.63 -2.81 23.60
N TRP A 302 -7.96 -3.98 23.09
CA TRP A 302 -8.74 -4.17 21.85
C TRP A 302 -10.26 -4.18 22.08
N ASN A 303 -10.71 -3.75 23.25
CA ASN A 303 -12.12 -3.60 23.57
C ASN A 303 -12.83 -2.73 22.52
N GLY A 304 -13.75 -3.33 21.77
CA GLY A 304 -14.52 -2.66 20.72
C GLY A 304 -13.71 -2.27 19.48
N LYS A 305 -12.54 -2.86 19.25
CA LYS A 305 -11.66 -2.59 18.11
C LYS A 305 -11.45 -3.83 17.23
N SER A 306 -11.26 -3.59 15.94
CA SER A 306 -10.88 -4.58 14.94
C SER A 306 -9.37 -4.59 14.69
N PHE A 307 -8.86 -5.56 13.91
CA PHE A 307 -7.45 -5.55 13.56
C PHE A 307 -7.06 -4.40 12.59
N VAL A 308 -8.01 -3.77 11.89
CA VAL A 308 -7.72 -2.59 11.07
C VAL A 308 -7.48 -1.36 11.95
N ASP A 309 -8.13 -1.28 13.12
CA ASP A 309 -7.79 -0.28 14.14
C ASP A 309 -6.34 -0.48 14.61
N ALA A 310 -5.90 -1.73 14.73
CA ALA A 310 -4.51 -2.06 15.05
C ALA A 310 -3.51 -1.57 13.97
N ALA A 311 -3.88 -1.61 12.70
CA ALA A 311 -3.04 -1.07 11.62
C ALA A 311 -2.82 0.44 11.75
N TYR A 312 -3.84 1.18 12.18
CA TYR A 312 -3.73 2.61 12.42
C TYR A 312 -2.92 2.92 13.68
N GLU A 313 -3.23 2.25 14.79
CA GLU A 313 -2.55 2.49 16.08
C GLU A 313 -1.04 2.18 16.02
N ALA A 314 -0.64 1.20 15.20
CA ALA A 314 0.77 0.84 15.03
C ALA A 314 1.62 1.94 14.37
N VAL A 315 1.01 2.84 13.61
CA VAL A 315 1.74 3.78 12.72
C VAL A 315 1.55 5.25 13.06
N GLN A 316 0.45 5.62 13.74
CA GLN A 316 0.04 7.03 13.92
C GLN A 316 1.10 7.91 14.57
N ASP A 317 1.88 7.38 15.53
CA ASP A 317 2.89 8.13 16.28
C ASP A 317 4.28 8.08 15.63
N LYS A 318 4.44 7.36 14.51
CA LYS A 318 5.73 7.10 13.86
C LYS A 318 5.85 7.72 12.46
N LYS A 319 4.84 8.46 12.01
CA LYS A 319 4.76 9.02 10.64
C LYS A 319 4.87 7.93 9.55
N VAL A 320 4.41 6.72 9.84
CA VAL A 320 4.44 5.63 8.89
C VAL A 320 3.11 5.54 8.15
N VAL A 321 3.17 5.35 6.83
CA VAL A 321 2.01 5.27 5.95
C VAL A 321 1.74 3.82 5.58
N GLN A 322 0.52 3.38 5.77
CA GLN A 322 0.02 2.08 5.33
C GLN A 322 -0.38 2.13 3.86
N VAL A 323 0.14 1.23 3.04
CA VAL A 323 -0.17 1.10 1.61
C VAL A 323 -0.98 -0.17 1.41
N PHE A 324 -2.29 -0.03 1.17
CA PHE A 324 -3.22 -1.16 1.03
C PHE A 324 -3.75 -1.30 -0.39
N THR A 325 -3.96 -2.54 -0.82
CA THR A 325 -4.59 -2.87 -2.11
C THR A 325 -6.10 -2.66 -2.08
N THR A 326 -6.71 -2.20 -3.19
CA THR A 326 -8.17 -2.01 -3.28
C THR A 326 -8.93 -3.33 -3.32
N GLY A 327 -8.36 -4.40 -3.87
CA GLY A 327 -8.97 -5.71 -3.94
C GLY A 327 -9.13 -6.26 -5.37
N ASN A 328 -9.51 -7.55 -5.46
CA ASN A 328 -9.52 -8.32 -6.71
C ASN A 328 -10.91 -8.95 -6.96
N ARG A 329 -11.99 -8.15 -6.90
CA ARG A 329 -13.37 -8.68 -6.94
C ARG A 329 -14.32 -7.95 -7.88
N ASP A 330 -13.83 -7.05 -8.73
CA ASP A 330 -14.66 -6.29 -9.68
C ASP A 330 -15.76 -5.47 -8.97
N PHE A 331 -15.40 -4.72 -7.95
CA PHE A 331 -16.32 -3.83 -7.25
C PHE A 331 -15.97 -2.36 -7.50
N ALA A 332 -16.99 -1.52 -7.58
CA ALA A 332 -16.84 -0.06 -7.65
C ALA A 332 -16.32 0.57 -6.35
N GLN A 333 -16.15 -0.24 -5.30
CA GLN A 333 -15.64 0.17 -4.00
C GLN A 333 -14.44 -0.71 -3.61
N PRO A 334 -13.44 -0.16 -2.94
CA PRO A 334 -12.35 -0.95 -2.40
C PRO A 334 -12.83 -1.79 -1.21
N PHE A 335 -12.00 -2.73 -0.78
CA PHE A 335 -12.21 -3.44 0.47
C PHE A 335 -12.16 -2.50 1.68
N TYR A 336 -12.65 -2.97 2.83
CA TYR A 336 -12.72 -2.18 4.05
C TYR A 336 -11.34 -1.65 4.51
N ARG A 337 -10.28 -2.46 4.44
CA ARG A 337 -8.93 -2.04 4.86
C ARG A 337 -8.44 -0.78 4.14
N PRO A 338 -8.39 -0.73 2.80
CA PRO A 338 -8.04 0.48 2.08
C PRO A 338 -9.07 1.60 2.24
N LEU A 339 -10.32 1.29 2.57
CA LEU A 339 -11.39 2.26 2.80
C LEU A 339 -11.46 2.75 4.26
N TYR A 340 -10.65 2.24 5.16
CA TYR A 340 -10.70 2.56 6.60
C TYR A 340 -10.77 4.07 6.92
N PRO A 341 -10.04 4.98 6.23
CA PRO A 341 -10.17 6.42 6.48
C PRO A 341 -11.57 7.01 6.24
N TYR A 342 -12.41 6.35 5.44
CA TYR A 342 -13.80 6.76 5.26
C TYR A 342 -14.59 6.68 6.59
N PHE A 343 -14.27 5.69 7.41
CA PHE A 343 -14.89 5.46 8.73
C PHE A 343 -14.11 6.12 9.87
N ASN A 344 -12.81 6.32 9.69
CA ASN A 344 -11.91 6.97 10.65
C ASN A 344 -11.07 8.05 9.93
N PRO A 345 -11.62 9.27 9.73
CA PRO A 345 -10.97 10.31 8.92
C PRO A 345 -9.59 10.76 9.40
N VAL A 346 -9.27 10.58 10.68
CA VAL A 346 -7.93 10.95 11.20
C VAL A 346 -6.83 10.02 10.69
N ALA A 347 -7.20 8.84 10.17
CA ALA A 347 -6.27 7.89 9.59
C ALA A 347 -5.87 8.25 8.15
N GLU A 348 -6.56 9.16 7.45
CA GLU A 348 -6.34 9.43 6.03
C GLU A 348 -4.88 9.74 5.69
N LYS A 349 -4.24 10.60 6.47
CA LYS A 349 -2.84 11.00 6.24
C LYS A 349 -1.82 9.85 6.38
N PHE A 350 -2.24 8.75 6.99
CA PHE A 350 -1.43 7.53 7.16
C PHE A 350 -1.80 6.41 6.19
N TRP A 351 -2.61 6.71 5.16
CA TRP A 351 -3.16 5.70 4.26
C TRP A 351 -2.92 6.02 2.80
N ILE A 352 -2.61 4.99 2.02
CA ILE A 352 -2.72 4.98 0.56
C ILE A 352 -3.48 3.71 0.18
N ALA A 353 -4.48 3.85 -0.68
CA ALA A 353 -5.12 2.75 -1.36
C ALA A 353 -4.54 2.62 -2.78
N VAL A 354 -4.39 1.40 -3.28
CA VAL A 354 -3.78 1.16 -4.59
C VAL A 354 -4.69 0.32 -5.46
N ALA A 355 -5.18 0.92 -6.54
CA ALA A 355 -5.96 0.26 -7.59
C ALA A 355 -5.03 -0.36 -8.64
N GLY A 356 -5.51 -1.40 -9.32
CA GLY A 356 -4.69 -2.15 -10.26
C GLY A 356 -4.89 -1.72 -11.72
N MET A 357 -3.79 -1.53 -12.45
CA MET A 357 -3.78 -1.23 -13.87
C MET A 357 -3.18 -2.36 -14.71
N LYS A 358 -3.62 -2.46 -15.96
CA LYS A 358 -3.01 -3.30 -16.99
C LYS A 358 -2.49 -2.46 -18.14
N GLN A 359 -1.60 -3.05 -18.91
CA GLN A 359 -1.15 -2.51 -20.20
C GLN A 359 -2.01 -3.09 -21.32
N ASN A 360 -2.49 -2.22 -22.20
CA ASN A 360 -3.23 -2.57 -23.41
C ASN A 360 -2.55 -1.87 -24.62
N GLY A 361 -1.66 -2.58 -25.29
CA GLY A 361 -0.78 -2.01 -26.31
C GLY A 361 0.12 -0.92 -25.74
N SER A 362 0.02 0.30 -26.25
CA SER A 362 0.75 1.49 -25.74
C SER A 362 -0.02 2.26 -24.65
N LYS A 363 -1.21 1.81 -24.27
CA LYS A 363 -2.09 2.48 -23.30
C LYS A 363 -2.12 1.74 -21.98
N TYR A 364 -2.51 2.48 -20.96
CA TYR A 364 -2.75 1.96 -19.61
C TYR A 364 -4.20 2.19 -19.23
N GLU A 365 -4.82 1.18 -18.65
CA GLU A 365 -6.21 1.21 -18.21
C GLU A 365 -6.39 0.47 -16.90
N LEU A 366 -7.46 0.75 -16.17
CA LEU A 366 -7.79 0.00 -14.97
C LEU A 366 -8.09 -1.46 -15.33
N GLU A 367 -7.61 -2.40 -14.52
CA GLU A 367 -7.97 -3.79 -14.68
C GLU A 367 -9.40 -4.02 -14.18
N SER A 368 -10.28 -4.37 -15.09
CA SER A 368 -11.73 -4.44 -14.82
C SER A 368 -12.17 -5.51 -13.82
N VAL A 369 -11.32 -6.50 -13.57
CA VAL A 369 -11.59 -7.55 -12.58
C VAL A 369 -11.10 -7.21 -11.18
N PHE A 370 -10.57 -5.99 -10.98
CA PHE A 370 -10.12 -5.51 -9.67
C PHE A 370 -11.03 -4.38 -9.17
N ASN A 371 -10.97 -4.15 -7.85
CA ASN A 371 -11.78 -3.12 -7.24
C ASN A 371 -11.29 -1.72 -7.61
N GLU A 372 -12.24 -0.82 -7.83
CA GLU A 372 -12.00 0.60 -8.11
C GLU A 372 -11.68 1.39 -6.82
N ALA A 373 -11.31 2.67 -6.98
CA ALA A 373 -11.01 3.57 -5.87
C ALA A 373 -12.26 3.94 -5.04
N GLY A 374 -13.42 4.08 -5.68
CA GLY A 374 -14.68 4.37 -5.00
C GLY A 374 -14.61 5.55 -4.03
N ASN A 375 -15.07 5.34 -2.83
CA ASN A 375 -15.03 6.33 -1.75
C ASN A 375 -13.62 6.57 -1.19
N ALA A 376 -12.65 5.71 -1.48
CA ALA A 376 -11.24 5.92 -1.13
C ALA A 376 -10.48 6.81 -2.15
N LYS A 377 -11.11 7.31 -3.17
CA LYS A 377 -10.47 8.05 -4.28
C LYS A 377 -9.52 9.17 -3.84
N TRP A 378 -9.74 9.78 -2.68
CA TRP A 378 -8.94 10.90 -2.17
C TRP A 378 -7.55 10.48 -1.67
N TRP A 379 -7.34 9.22 -1.36
CA TRP A 379 -6.05 8.64 -0.96
C TRP A 379 -5.68 7.44 -1.83
N THR A 380 -6.26 7.32 -3.03
CA THR A 380 -5.98 6.23 -3.97
C THR A 380 -5.10 6.71 -5.13
N VAL A 381 -4.15 5.86 -5.50
CA VAL A 381 -3.45 5.88 -6.78
C VAL A 381 -3.63 4.55 -7.48
N ALA A 382 -3.37 4.51 -8.79
CA ALA A 382 -3.41 3.29 -9.58
C ALA A 382 -1.99 2.88 -10.01
N ALA A 383 -1.71 1.59 -10.04
CA ALA A 383 -0.37 1.07 -10.34
C ALA A 383 -0.41 -0.23 -11.17
N PRO A 384 0.69 -0.60 -11.83
CA PRO A 384 0.81 -1.84 -12.60
C PRO A 384 0.49 -3.06 -11.76
N SER A 385 -0.38 -3.95 -12.27
CA SER A 385 -0.94 -5.06 -11.47
C SER A 385 -1.12 -6.37 -12.23
N ARG A 386 -1.04 -6.35 -13.56
CA ARG A 386 -1.30 -7.53 -14.40
C ARG A 386 -0.03 -8.05 -15.01
N ASN A 387 0.21 -9.37 -14.87
CA ASN A 387 1.40 -10.03 -15.40
C ASN A 387 2.71 -9.34 -14.94
N ILE A 388 2.82 -9.07 -13.67
CA ILE A 388 4.02 -8.49 -13.07
C ILE A 388 5.03 -9.60 -12.81
N TYR A 389 6.22 -9.45 -13.41
CA TYR A 389 7.33 -10.38 -13.23
C TYR A 389 8.15 -9.99 -12.01
N SER A 390 8.42 -10.94 -11.13
CA SER A 390 9.19 -10.72 -9.90
C SER A 390 9.75 -12.02 -9.33
N SER A 391 10.46 -11.91 -8.22
CA SER A 391 10.98 -13.02 -7.44
C SER A 391 9.87 -13.93 -6.92
N LYS A 392 10.10 -15.22 -6.89
CA LYS A 392 9.19 -16.25 -6.37
C LYS A 392 9.96 -17.32 -5.59
N VAL A 393 9.23 -18.19 -4.95
CA VAL A 393 9.79 -19.39 -4.32
C VAL A 393 8.96 -20.61 -4.70
N ASP A 394 9.63 -21.72 -4.97
CA ASP A 394 8.95 -23.02 -5.07
C ASP A 394 8.54 -23.46 -3.66
N VAL A 395 7.24 -23.43 -3.41
CA VAL A 395 6.69 -23.74 -2.07
C VAL A 395 6.83 -25.20 -1.65
N ASN A 396 7.25 -26.07 -2.56
CA ASN A 396 7.48 -27.49 -2.26
C ASN A 396 8.95 -27.78 -1.92
N THR A 397 9.86 -27.01 -2.48
CA THR A 397 11.31 -27.25 -2.35
C THR A 397 12.06 -26.13 -1.63
N GLY A 398 11.46 -24.93 -1.54
CA GLY A 398 12.13 -23.71 -1.05
C GLY A 398 13.09 -23.09 -2.07
N ALA A 399 13.16 -23.60 -3.30
CA ALA A 399 14.07 -23.08 -4.31
C ALA A 399 13.64 -21.71 -4.84
N PRO A 400 14.60 -20.79 -5.11
CA PRO A 400 14.29 -19.51 -5.72
C PRO A 400 13.77 -19.69 -7.15
N LEU A 401 12.75 -18.93 -7.50
CA LEU A 401 12.12 -18.89 -8.81
C LEU A 401 11.80 -17.44 -9.19
N TRP A 402 11.41 -17.25 -10.44
CA TRP A 402 10.87 -16.00 -10.98
C TRP A 402 9.60 -16.27 -11.77
N GLY A 403 8.74 -15.28 -11.85
CA GLY A 403 7.55 -15.42 -12.68
C GLY A 403 6.51 -14.34 -12.48
N ASN A 404 5.49 -14.41 -13.33
CA ASN A 404 4.39 -13.45 -13.31
C ASN A 404 3.39 -13.74 -12.21
N SER A 405 2.84 -12.65 -11.65
CA SER A 405 1.64 -12.67 -10.82
C SER A 405 0.72 -11.50 -11.22
N SER A 406 -0.56 -11.61 -10.86
CA SER A 406 -1.57 -10.59 -11.18
C SER A 406 -2.48 -10.38 -9.98
N GLY A 407 -2.74 -9.12 -9.65
CA GLY A 407 -3.56 -8.71 -8.53
C GLY A 407 -3.23 -7.29 -8.12
N THR A 408 -4.13 -6.62 -7.43
CA THR A 408 -3.80 -5.36 -6.76
C THR A 408 -2.66 -5.55 -5.75
N SER A 409 -2.40 -6.79 -5.34
CA SER A 409 -1.22 -7.20 -4.57
C SER A 409 0.12 -6.88 -5.25
N MET A 410 0.14 -6.82 -6.58
CA MET A 410 1.34 -6.44 -7.35
C MET A 410 1.39 -4.93 -7.59
N ALA A 411 0.25 -4.23 -7.51
CA ALA A 411 0.19 -2.78 -7.62
C ALA A 411 0.75 -2.06 -6.38
N ALA A 412 0.39 -2.50 -5.19
CA ALA A 412 0.85 -1.88 -3.94
C ALA A 412 2.37 -1.84 -3.78
N PRO A 413 3.14 -2.92 -4.08
CA PRO A 413 4.59 -2.87 -3.97
C PRO A 413 5.25 -1.92 -4.99
N HIS A 414 4.67 -1.71 -6.18
CA HIS A 414 5.13 -0.67 -7.09
C HIS A 414 5.02 0.71 -6.44
N VAL A 415 3.89 1.02 -5.81
CA VAL A 415 3.68 2.28 -5.09
C VAL A 415 4.65 2.42 -3.91
N THR A 416 4.84 1.36 -3.13
CA THR A 416 5.76 1.37 -1.99
C THR A 416 7.21 1.61 -2.42
N GLY A 417 7.67 0.95 -3.48
CA GLY A 417 8.98 1.21 -4.06
C GLY A 417 9.11 2.63 -4.63
N ALA A 418 8.08 3.12 -5.33
CA ALA A 418 8.08 4.50 -5.83
C ALA A 418 8.11 5.55 -4.71
N LEU A 419 7.45 5.30 -3.60
CA LEU A 419 7.51 6.14 -2.40
C LEU A 419 8.93 6.16 -1.79
N ALA A 420 9.63 5.02 -1.79
CA ALA A 420 11.03 4.96 -1.37
C ALA A 420 11.93 5.82 -2.27
N VAL A 421 11.76 5.71 -3.60
CA VAL A 421 12.51 6.53 -4.57
C VAL A 421 12.18 8.03 -4.41
N LEU A 422 10.93 8.39 -4.14
CA LEU A 422 10.55 9.77 -3.85
C LEU A 422 11.17 10.25 -2.53
N MET A 423 11.18 9.41 -1.50
CA MET A 423 11.74 9.74 -0.20
C MET A 423 13.28 9.89 -0.25
N ASP A 424 13.97 9.15 -1.12
CA ASP A 424 15.39 9.36 -1.44
C ASP A 424 15.61 10.75 -2.04
N ARG A 425 14.76 11.17 -2.98
CA ARG A 425 14.86 12.50 -3.59
C ARG A 425 14.53 13.63 -2.60
N TYR A 426 13.47 13.47 -1.82
CA TYR A 426 12.96 14.50 -0.91
C TYR A 426 13.45 14.26 0.53
N ASP A 427 14.76 14.34 0.72
CA ASP A 427 15.44 14.01 1.98
C ASP A 427 15.07 14.91 3.17
N GLN A 428 14.48 16.08 2.90
CA GLN A 428 13.97 17.02 3.90
C GLN A 428 12.46 16.83 4.20
N MET A 429 11.82 15.86 3.55
CA MET A 429 10.40 15.55 3.78
C MET A 429 10.24 14.29 4.60
N ASP A 430 9.20 14.28 5.44
CA ASP A 430 8.76 13.06 6.10
C ASP A 430 7.83 12.23 5.18
N ALA A 431 7.52 11.00 5.59
CA ALA A 431 6.72 10.10 4.78
C ALA A 431 5.31 10.61 4.48
N LEU A 432 4.71 11.40 5.40
CA LEU A 432 3.39 12.00 5.17
C LEU A 432 3.44 13.03 4.04
N GLN A 433 4.49 13.84 4.01
CA GLN A 433 4.73 14.84 2.94
C GLN A 433 5.04 14.16 1.61
N VAL A 434 5.87 13.12 1.61
CA VAL A 434 6.19 12.34 0.40
C VAL A 434 4.94 11.64 -0.15
N ARG A 435 4.08 11.12 0.71
CA ARG A 435 2.76 10.60 0.33
C ARG A 435 1.95 11.65 -0.44
N ASP A 436 1.88 12.86 0.08
CA ASP A 436 1.11 13.95 -0.54
C ASP A 436 1.71 14.37 -1.89
N VAL A 437 3.03 14.36 -2.02
CA VAL A 437 3.72 14.56 -3.30
C VAL A 437 3.28 13.48 -4.30
N MET A 438 3.30 12.20 -3.93
CA MET A 438 2.87 11.13 -4.84
C MET A 438 1.43 11.32 -5.29
N LEU A 439 0.49 11.54 -4.37
CA LEU A 439 -0.92 11.71 -4.71
C LEU A 439 -1.12 12.87 -5.70
N THR A 440 -0.56 14.04 -5.40
CA THR A 440 -0.80 15.26 -6.17
C THR A 440 -0.08 15.31 -7.51
N THR A 441 0.91 14.44 -7.74
CA THR A 441 1.70 14.37 -8.97
C THR A 441 1.38 13.18 -9.86
N ALA A 442 0.45 12.34 -9.43
CA ALA A 442 -0.03 11.21 -10.21
C ALA A 442 -0.53 11.64 -11.60
N SER A 443 -0.31 10.80 -12.60
CA SER A 443 -0.68 11.08 -13.99
C SER A 443 -1.99 10.39 -14.33
N HIS A 444 -2.84 11.08 -15.07
CA HIS A 444 -4.08 10.53 -15.63
C HIS A 444 -4.03 10.41 -17.15
N THR A 445 -2.82 10.44 -17.74
CA THR A 445 -2.62 10.37 -19.18
C THR A 445 -1.70 9.24 -19.59
N ASN A 446 -1.97 8.68 -20.74
CA ASN A 446 -1.14 7.73 -21.45
C ASN A 446 0.14 8.42 -22.01
N PRO A 447 1.14 7.65 -22.48
CA PRO A 447 2.32 8.22 -23.13
C PRO A 447 2.03 9.08 -24.35
N ASP A 448 0.94 8.80 -25.09
CA ASP A 448 0.47 9.55 -26.26
C ASP A 448 -0.30 10.84 -25.89
N GLY A 449 -0.45 11.14 -24.60
CA GLY A 449 -1.18 12.30 -24.09
C GLY A 449 -2.69 12.08 -23.96
N SER A 450 -3.24 10.96 -24.42
CA SER A 450 -4.65 10.63 -24.21
C SER A 450 -4.94 10.37 -22.73
N LYS A 451 -6.14 10.65 -22.26
CA LYS A 451 -6.59 10.28 -20.92
C LYS A 451 -6.73 8.76 -20.81
N PHE A 452 -6.64 8.25 -19.58
CA PHE A 452 -6.97 6.84 -19.31
C PHE A 452 -8.39 6.52 -19.72
N GLU A 453 -8.64 5.31 -20.18
CA GLU A 453 -9.98 4.87 -20.54
C GLU A 453 -10.91 4.92 -19.33
N GLY A 454 -12.07 5.56 -19.52
CA GLY A 454 -13.06 5.74 -18.45
C GLY A 454 -12.69 6.80 -17.42
N TRP A 455 -11.63 7.60 -17.63
CA TRP A 455 -11.35 8.77 -16.81
C TRP A 455 -12.44 9.83 -17.00
N THR A 456 -13.17 10.15 -15.93
CA THR A 456 -14.30 11.07 -15.96
C THR A 456 -14.05 12.38 -15.21
N ALA A 457 -13.01 12.44 -14.39
CA ALA A 457 -12.72 13.61 -13.58
C ALA A 457 -12.22 14.80 -14.41
N GLY A 458 -12.55 16.01 -13.96
CA GLY A 458 -12.01 17.26 -14.49
C GLY A 458 -10.53 17.45 -14.13
N GLU A 459 -9.94 18.51 -14.68
CA GLU A 459 -8.57 18.90 -14.33
C GLU A 459 -8.44 19.21 -12.83
N GLY A 460 -7.41 18.64 -12.19
CA GLY A 460 -7.18 18.81 -10.76
C GLY A 460 -8.24 18.12 -9.86
N GLN A 461 -9.03 17.22 -10.40
CA GLN A 461 -10.01 16.42 -9.69
C GLN A 461 -9.56 14.96 -9.60
N VAL A 462 -10.01 14.26 -8.57
CA VAL A 462 -9.79 12.82 -8.41
C VAL A 462 -10.90 12.03 -9.09
N ASP A 463 -10.53 10.95 -9.74
CA ASP A 463 -11.46 10.08 -10.44
C ASP A 463 -12.00 8.99 -9.50
N VAL A 464 -13.27 8.62 -9.66
CA VAL A 464 -13.92 7.61 -8.81
C VAL A 464 -13.36 6.20 -9.02
N ARG A 465 -12.76 5.93 -10.18
CA ARG A 465 -12.18 4.63 -10.52
C ARG A 465 -10.68 4.58 -10.19
N TYR A 466 -9.95 5.63 -10.55
CA TYR A 466 -8.49 5.68 -10.54
C TYR A 466 -7.90 6.44 -9.33
N GLY A 467 -8.73 7.15 -8.55
CA GLY A 467 -8.24 8.10 -7.56
C GLY A 467 -7.52 9.28 -8.20
N TRP A 468 -6.30 9.57 -7.79
CA TRP A 468 -5.44 10.61 -8.37
C TRP A 468 -4.84 10.23 -9.73
N GLY A 469 -4.96 8.99 -10.13
CA GLY A 469 -4.39 8.45 -11.37
C GLY A 469 -3.22 7.51 -11.12
N ARG A 470 -2.43 7.24 -12.16
CA ARG A 470 -1.25 6.39 -12.06
C ARG A 470 -0.13 7.14 -11.36
N GLU A 471 0.51 6.50 -10.39
CA GLU A 471 1.75 7.00 -9.83
C GLU A 471 2.79 7.15 -10.95
N ARG A 472 3.52 8.22 -10.90
CA ARG A 472 4.56 8.52 -11.88
C ARG A 472 5.66 9.29 -11.20
N GLN A 473 6.88 8.89 -11.42
CA GLN A 473 8.04 9.59 -10.89
C GLN A 473 8.31 10.93 -11.63
N LYS A 474 7.24 11.68 -11.83
CA LYS A 474 7.23 12.90 -12.63
C LYS A 474 8.00 14.03 -11.95
N PHE A 475 7.95 14.09 -10.61
CA PHE A 475 8.62 15.16 -9.85
C PHE A 475 10.14 14.98 -9.74
N CYS A 476 10.65 13.77 -9.94
CA CYS A 476 12.08 13.58 -10.09
C CYS A 476 12.65 14.40 -11.26
N VAL A 477 11.79 14.87 -12.16
CA VAL A 477 12.19 15.44 -13.45
C VAL A 477 11.82 16.90 -13.65
N HIS A 478 10.62 17.33 -13.26
CA HIS A 478 10.14 18.68 -13.63
C HIS A 478 10.65 19.81 -12.75
N GLY A 479 11.00 19.55 -11.51
CA GLY A 479 11.59 20.58 -10.63
C GLY A 479 12.96 21.12 -11.08
N ILE A 480 13.64 20.38 -11.96
CA ILE A 480 14.99 20.74 -12.43
C ILE A 480 14.94 21.62 -13.69
N ILE A 481 13.97 21.39 -14.57
CA ILE A 481 13.91 22.12 -15.86
C ILE A 481 13.32 23.52 -15.67
N GLY A 482 12.39 23.70 -14.72
CA GLY A 482 11.79 25.01 -14.45
C GLY A 482 12.69 26.01 -13.76
N ALA A 483 13.63 25.57 -12.94
CA ALA A 483 14.53 26.45 -12.19
C ALA A 483 15.71 27.01 -13.00
N ARG A 484 15.99 26.45 -14.18
CA ARG A 484 17.10 26.91 -15.04
C ARG A 484 16.68 27.80 -16.22
N GLN A 485 15.37 28.08 -16.39
CA GLN A 485 14.91 28.96 -17.47
C GLN A 485 14.61 30.41 -17.03
N THR A 486 14.93 30.79 -15.78
CA THR A 486 14.82 32.17 -15.30
C THR A 486 16.13 32.67 -14.72
N GLY A 487 17.22 32.54 -15.47
CA GLY A 487 18.49 33.14 -15.20
C GLY A 487 19.05 33.79 -16.44
#